data_3f5ea0ef149190e4279795a2606bab29
#
_entry.id   3f5ea0ef149190e4279795a2606bab29
#
_cell.length_a   1.000
_cell.length_b   1.000
_cell.length_c   1.000
_cell.angle_alpha   90.00
_cell.angle_beta   90.00
_cell.angle_gamma   90.00
#
_symmetry.space_group_name_H-M   'P 1'
#
loop_
_entity.id
_entity.type
_entity.pdbx_description
1 polymer ?
#
loop_
_entity_poly.entity_id
_entity_poly.type
_entity_poly.pdbx_seq_one_letter_code
_entity_poly.pdbx_strand_id
1 'polypeptide(L)'
;RDRLSIGPVVFNEHLFYFKEILPDEKIRVSFELAALSKDGTFFEFEHNYYNEKGENLARCEMSGGWINLKSRKLTSLPNDILKKFQTSNKTSSFKEISSKDTRRWNREPRDLD
;
A
#
# COMPACT_ATOMS: atom_id res chain seq x y z
N ARG A 1 14.01 -5.49 20.14
CA ARG A 1 13.02 -4.46 20.19
C ARG A 1 11.80 -4.85 19.37
N ASP A 2 10.70 -4.91 20.07
CA ASP A 2 9.46 -5.45 19.48
C ASP A 2 8.94 -4.63 18.32
N ARG A 3 9.04 -3.32 18.42
CA ARG A 3 8.56 -2.43 17.35
C ARG A 3 9.35 -2.60 16.06
N LEU A 4 10.60 -3.09 16.14
CA LEU A 4 11.41 -3.39 14.97
C LEU A 4 11.21 -4.81 14.47
N SER A 5 10.35 -5.58 15.15
CA SER A 5 10.03 -6.95 14.77
C SER A 5 8.73 -7.02 13.97
N ILE A 6 8.32 -5.92 13.32
CA ILE A 6 7.17 -5.91 12.44
C ILE A 6 7.63 -5.65 11.00
N GLY A 7 6.91 -6.22 10.07
CA GLY A 7 7.20 -6.03 8.66
C GLY A 7 5.91 -6.00 7.84
N PRO A 8 5.97 -5.41 6.64
CA PRO A 8 4.80 -5.37 5.78
C PRO A 8 4.62 -6.66 5.02
N VAL A 9 3.37 -6.98 4.75
CA VAL A 9 3.01 -8.08 3.85
C VAL A 9 2.04 -7.49 2.81
N VAL A 10 2.28 -7.82 1.55
CA VAL A 10 1.44 -7.32 0.45
C VAL A 10 0.40 -8.38 0.12
N PHE A 11 -0.86 -7.98 0.09
CA PHE A 11 -1.97 -8.88 -0.28
C PHE A 11 -2.21 -8.87 -1.78
N ASN A 12 -2.14 -7.70 -2.39
CA ASN A 12 -2.30 -7.58 -3.83
C ASN A 12 -1.73 -6.26 -4.32
N GLU A 13 -1.44 -6.23 -5.63
CA GLU A 13 -0.96 -5.05 -6.32
C GLU A 13 -1.66 -4.96 -7.66
N HIS A 14 -2.01 -3.74 -8.06
CA HIS A 14 -2.60 -3.47 -9.36
C HIS A 14 -1.75 -2.44 -10.07
N LEU A 15 -1.30 -2.75 -11.28
CA LEU A 15 -0.49 -1.84 -12.09
C LEU A 15 -1.31 -1.38 -13.29
N PHE A 16 -1.35 -0.07 -13.48
CA PHE A 16 -2.06 0.55 -14.60
C PHE A 16 -1.07 1.37 -15.41
N TYR A 17 -1.06 1.18 -16.71
CA TYR A 17 -0.15 1.90 -17.62
C TYR A 17 -0.99 2.82 -18.49
N PHE A 18 -0.73 4.12 -18.40
CA PHE A 18 -1.50 5.13 -19.11
C PHE A 18 -0.77 5.65 -20.35
N LYS A 19 0.57 5.70 -20.28
CA LYS A 19 1.41 6.17 -21.37
C LYS A 19 2.69 5.37 -21.40
N GLU A 20 3.30 5.28 -22.58
CA GLU A 20 4.57 4.61 -22.76
C GLU A 20 5.65 5.31 -21.94
N ILE A 21 6.52 4.52 -21.31
CA ILE A 21 7.68 5.01 -20.60
C ILE A 21 8.88 4.79 -21.49
N LEU A 22 9.56 5.86 -21.87
CA LEU A 22 10.68 5.79 -22.79
C LEU A 22 11.99 5.56 -22.05
N PRO A 23 12.98 4.90 -22.69
CA PRO A 23 14.32 4.76 -22.10
C PRO A 23 14.90 6.13 -21.75
N ASP A 24 15.66 6.18 -20.67
CA ASP A 24 16.35 7.39 -20.20
C ASP A 24 15.43 8.54 -19.80
N GLU A 25 14.15 8.29 -19.73
CA GLU A 25 13.17 9.29 -19.27
C GLU A 25 13.29 9.46 -17.76
N LYS A 26 13.29 10.72 -17.30
CA LYS A 26 13.29 11.00 -15.86
C LYS A 26 11.88 10.87 -15.33
N ILE A 27 11.74 10.12 -14.26
CA ILE A 27 10.42 9.80 -13.69
C ILE A 27 10.39 10.22 -12.23
N ARG A 28 9.29 10.86 -11.84
CA ARG A 28 8.99 11.15 -10.44
C ARG A 28 7.91 10.20 -9.98
N VAL A 29 8.06 9.70 -8.76
CA VAL A 29 7.12 8.75 -8.16
C VAL A 29 6.52 9.39 -6.93
N SER A 30 5.19 9.39 -6.84
CA SER A 30 4.49 9.84 -5.63
C SER A 30 4.30 8.67 -4.68
N PHE A 31 4.07 8.99 -3.44
CA PHE A 31 3.68 8.03 -2.42
C PHE A 31 2.51 8.64 -1.65
N GLU A 32 1.35 8.03 -1.76
CA GLU A 32 0.16 8.52 -1.07
C GLU A 32 -0.54 7.36 -0.38
N LEU A 33 -1.09 7.66 0.80
CA LEU A 33 -1.88 6.69 1.54
C LEU A 33 -3.32 6.75 1.03
N ALA A 34 -3.83 5.62 0.56
CA ALA A 34 -5.18 5.55 0.01
C ALA A 34 -6.19 5.04 1.02
N ALA A 35 -5.75 4.26 2.00
CA ALA A 35 -6.62 3.73 3.04
C ALA A 35 -5.80 3.26 4.23
N LEU A 36 -6.43 3.25 5.41
CA LEU A 36 -5.77 2.82 6.63
C LEU A 36 -6.84 2.33 7.60
N SER A 37 -6.59 1.22 8.27
CA SER A 37 -7.48 0.77 9.34
C SER A 37 -7.20 1.58 10.61
N LYS A 38 -8.14 1.56 11.56
CA LYS A 38 -8.04 2.34 12.79
C LYS A 38 -6.74 2.13 13.53
N ASP A 39 -6.32 0.88 13.66
CA ASP A 39 -5.11 0.53 14.40
C ASP A 39 -3.87 0.42 13.50
N GLY A 40 -4.02 0.71 12.21
CA GLY A 40 -2.94 0.68 11.26
C GLY A 40 -2.55 -0.71 10.77
N THR A 41 -3.28 -1.75 11.17
CA THR A 41 -2.96 -3.11 10.74
C THR A 41 -3.01 -3.25 9.22
N PHE A 42 -4.00 -2.63 8.57
CA PHE A 42 -4.23 -2.74 7.13
C PHE A 42 -4.04 -1.38 6.47
N PHE A 43 -3.49 -1.40 5.26
CA PHE A 43 -3.18 -0.18 4.52
C PHE A 43 -3.41 -0.37 3.03
N GLU A 44 -3.61 0.75 2.35
CA GLU A 44 -3.57 0.80 0.88
C GLU A 44 -2.74 2.02 0.49
N PHE A 45 -1.77 1.81 -0.38
CA PHE A 45 -0.91 2.86 -0.90
C PHE A 45 -1.13 3.04 -2.38
N GLU A 46 -0.84 4.24 -2.84
CA GLU A 46 -0.89 4.56 -4.27
C GLU A 46 0.40 5.25 -4.66
N HIS A 47 1.05 4.73 -5.69
CA HIS A 47 2.23 5.34 -6.30
C HIS A 47 1.87 5.75 -7.71
N ASN A 48 2.05 7.02 -8.03
CA ASN A 48 1.87 7.51 -9.39
C ASN A 48 3.23 7.87 -9.97
N TYR A 49 3.44 7.56 -11.23
CA TYR A 49 4.68 7.79 -11.94
C TYR A 49 4.45 8.88 -12.96
N TYR A 50 5.26 9.94 -12.91
CA TYR A 50 5.12 11.12 -13.76
C TYR A 50 6.40 11.37 -14.56
N ASN A 51 6.24 11.85 -15.79
CA ASN A 51 7.38 12.32 -16.57
C ASN A 51 7.72 13.76 -16.19
N GLU A 52 8.70 14.35 -16.86
CA GLU A 52 9.14 15.72 -16.55
C GLU A 52 8.06 16.77 -16.82
N LYS A 53 7.11 16.46 -17.71
CA LYS A 53 6.00 17.35 -18.02
C LYS A 53 4.86 17.24 -17.00
N GLY A 54 4.97 16.31 -16.05
CA GLY A 54 3.92 16.09 -15.06
C GLY A 54 2.79 15.20 -15.55
N GLU A 55 2.97 14.54 -16.69
CA GLU A 55 1.96 13.60 -17.19
C GLU A 55 2.04 12.30 -16.41
N ASN A 56 0.89 11.73 -16.05
CA ASN A 56 0.82 10.48 -15.31
C ASN A 56 1.04 9.31 -16.28
N LEU A 57 2.14 8.60 -16.08
CA LEU A 57 2.54 7.51 -16.96
C LEU A 57 1.97 6.17 -16.50
N ALA A 58 1.91 5.97 -15.18
CA ALA A 58 1.49 4.69 -14.60
C ALA A 58 1.06 4.88 -13.16
N ARG A 59 0.38 3.90 -12.62
CA ARG A 59 -0.03 3.88 -11.22
C ARG A 59 0.09 2.47 -10.67
N CYS A 60 0.60 2.37 -9.45
CA CYS A 60 0.58 1.14 -8.68
C CYS A 60 -0.32 1.34 -7.47
N GLU A 61 -1.33 0.50 -7.34
CA GLU A 61 -2.20 0.49 -6.16
C GLU A 61 -1.92 -0.80 -5.41
N MET A 62 -1.60 -0.68 -4.14
CA MET A 62 -1.13 -1.79 -3.34
C MET A 62 -1.90 -1.86 -2.03
N SER A 63 -2.32 -3.05 -1.62
CA SER A 63 -2.90 -3.24 -0.31
C SER A 63 -2.13 -4.30 0.47
N GLY A 64 -2.10 -4.15 1.77
CA GLY A 64 -1.36 -5.07 2.61
C GLY A 64 -1.65 -4.86 4.08
N GLY A 65 -0.80 -5.43 4.89
CA GLY A 65 -0.92 -5.32 6.33
C GLY A 65 0.44 -5.46 7.00
N TRP A 66 0.45 -5.31 8.31
CA TRP A 66 1.65 -5.48 9.11
C TRP A 66 1.58 -6.79 9.86
N ILE A 67 2.70 -7.48 9.89
CA ILE A 67 2.81 -8.72 10.66
C ILE A 67 3.92 -8.60 11.69
N ASN A 68 3.74 -9.33 12.77
CA ASN A 68 4.80 -9.57 13.73
C ASN A 68 5.72 -10.62 13.11
N LEU A 69 6.99 -10.30 12.94
CA LEU A 69 7.93 -11.17 12.24
C LEU A 69 8.24 -12.46 13.01
N LYS A 70 8.00 -12.46 14.32
CA LYS A 70 8.21 -13.65 15.14
C LYS A 70 7.00 -14.58 15.08
N SER A 71 5.81 -14.05 15.36
CA SER A 71 4.59 -14.86 15.38
C SER A 71 4.01 -15.08 14.00
N ARG A 72 4.40 -14.25 13.01
CA ARG A 72 3.91 -14.28 11.63
C ARG A 72 2.41 -13.99 11.54
N LYS A 73 1.88 -13.27 12.51
CA LYS A 73 0.46 -12.87 12.55
C LYS A 73 0.31 -11.38 12.36
N LEU A 74 -0.84 -10.98 11.84
CA LEU A 74 -1.18 -9.57 11.67
C LEU A 74 -1.10 -8.86 13.01
N THR A 75 -0.61 -7.62 12.98
CA THR A 75 -0.44 -6.82 14.17
C THR A 75 -0.73 -5.36 13.87
N SER A 76 -1.19 -4.64 14.89
CA SER A 76 -1.37 -3.20 14.77
C SER A 76 -0.03 -2.49 14.81
N LEU A 77 -0.01 -1.24 14.36
CA LEU A 77 1.19 -0.43 14.41
C LEU A 77 1.37 0.20 15.79
N PRO A 78 2.62 0.36 16.26
CA PRO A 78 2.88 1.20 17.42
C PRO A 78 2.34 2.61 17.20
N ASN A 79 1.90 3.27 18.28
CA ASN A 79 1.23 4.56 18.19
C ASN A 79 2.05 5.63 17.48
N ASP A 80 3.34 5.68 17.70
CA ASP A 80 4.21 6.69 17.08
C ASP A 80 4.31 6.48 15.57
N ILE A 81 4.32 5.24 15.11
CA ILE A 81 4.36 4.93 13.68
C ILE A 81 2.98 5.18 13.06
N LEU A 82 1.92 4.78 13.75
CA LEU A 82 0.55 5.01 13.29
C LEU A 82 0.30 6.50 13.06
N LYS A 83 0.77 7.35 13.98
CA LYS A 83 0.62 8.80 13.83
C LYS A 83 1.31 9.32 12.58
N LYS A 84 2.48 8.79 12.25
CA LYS A 84 3.20 9.20 11.03
C LYS A 84 2.38 8.89 9.78
N PHE A 85 1.75 7.72 9.73
CA PHE A 85 0.88 7.38 8.61
C PHE A 85 -0.36 8.27 8.58
N GLN A 86 -0.94 8.55 9.73
CA GLN A 86 -2.13 9.40 9.80
C GLN A 86 -1.88 10.83 9.32
N THR A 87 -0.63 11.30 9.39
CA THR A 87 -0.26 12.64 8.95
C THR A 87 0.42 12.65 7.58
N SER A 88 0.59 11.50 6.93
CA SER A 88 1.22 11.44 5.63
C SER A 88 0.27 11.92 4.53
N ASN A 89 0.83 12.14 3.33
CA ASN A 89 0.03 12.52 2.17
C ASN A 89 -1.00 11.45 1.85
N LYS A 90 -2.23 11.89 1.59
CA LYS A 90 -3.35 11.00 1.30
C LYS A 90 -3.94 11.28 -0.06
N THR A 91 -4.52 10.26 -0.68
CA THR A 91 -5.29 10.46 -1.90
C THR A 91 -6.58 11.20 -1.57
N SER A 92 -7.17 11.82 -2.59
CA SER A 92 -8.44 12.55 -2.40
C SER A 92 -9.59 11.61 -2.00
N SER A 93 -9.46 10.33 -2.30
CA SER A 93 -10.48 9.33 -1.96
C SER A 93 -10.10 8.50 -0.74
N PHE A 94 -9.16 8.98 0.07
CA PHE A 94 -8.72 8.28 1.27
C PHE A 94 -9.91 7.88 2.14
N LYS A 95 -9.86 6.68 2.68
CA LYS A 95 -10.91 6.17 3.56
C LYS A 95 -10.33 5.26 4.63
N GLU A 96 -11.09 5.09 5.70
CA GLU A 96 -10.78 4.09 6.71
C GLU A 96 -11.30 2.74 6.23
N ILE A 97 -10.52 1.68 6.46
CA ILE A 97 -10.88 0.33 6.03
C ILE A 97 -10.84 -0.64 7.21
N SER A 98 -11.38 -1.83 6.96
CA SER A 98 -11.36 -2.94 7.92
C SER A 98 -10.83 -4.19 7.20
N SER A 99 -10.72 -5.29 7.93
CA SER A 99 -10.24 -6.55 7.35
C SER A 99 -11.11 -7.03 6.19
N LYS A 100 -12.40 -6.71 6.18
CA LYS A 100 -13.30 -7.08 5.09
C LYS A 100 -12.84 -6.47 3.76
N ASP A 101 -12.41 -5.21 3.81
CA ASP A 101 -12.01 -4.49 2.61
C ASP A 101 -10.79 -5.11 1.94
N THR A 102 -9.92 -5.77 2.71
CA THR A 102 -8.72 -6.40 2.16
C THR A 102 -9.04 -7.63 1.33
N ARG A 103 -10.25 -8.15 1.44
CA ARG A 103 -10.70 -9.34 0.71
C ARG A 103 -11.77 -9.04 -0.33
N ARG A 104 -11.95 -7.76 -0.67
CA ARG A 104 -13.04 -7.36 -1.59
C ARG A 104 -12.85 -7.90 -3.02
N TRP A 105 -11.62 -8.25 -3.40
CA TRP A 105 -11.38 -8.82 -4.73
C TRP A 105 -11.77 -10.29 -4.82
N ASN A 106 -11.99 -10.95 -3.68
CA ASN A 106 -12.51 -12.31 -3.61
C ASN A 106 -11.68 -13.30 -4.41
N ARG A 107 -10.35 -13.25 -4.23
CA ARG A 107 -9.42 -14.17 -4.88
C ARG A 107 -8.96 -15.21 -3.87
N GLU A 108 -8.96 -16.45 -4.27
CA GLU A 108 -8.52 -17.54 -3.41
C GLU A 108 -7.51 -18.39 -4.15
N PRO A 109 -6.56 -18.99 -3.41
CA PRO A 109 -5.58 -19.86 -4.05
C PRO A 109 -6.24 -21.14 -4.57
N ARG A 110 -5.63 -21.70 -5.58
CA ARG A 110 -5.97 -23.04 -6.08
C ARG A 110 -4.72 -23.87 -6.03
N ASP A 111 -4.68 -24.76 -5.05
CA ASP A 111 -3.51 -25.61 -4.85
C ASP A 111 -3.45 -26.70 -5.91
N LEU A 112 -2.24 -27.15 -6.22
CA LEU A 112 -2.05 -28.27 -7.11
C LEU A 112 -2.24 -29.58 -6.33
N ASP A 113 -2.75 -30.61 -7.00
CA ASP A 113 -2.95 -31.95 -6.37
C ASP A 113 -1.64 -32.64 -6.06
#